data_04e17aed8ee4d8662b5bcc99ab8e06d8
#
_entry.id   04e17aed8ee4d8662b5bcc99ab8e06d8
#
_cell.length_a   1.000
_cell.length_b   1.000
_cell.length_c   1.000
_cell.angle_alpha   90.00
_cell.angle_beta   90.00
_cell.angle_gamma   90.00
#
_symmetry.space_group_name_H-M   'P 1'
#
loop_
_entity.id
_entity.type
_entity.pdbx_description
1 polymer ?
#
loop_
_entity_poly.entity_id
_entity_poly.type
_entity_poly.pdbx_seq_one_letter_code
_entity_poly.pdbx_strand_id
1 'polypeptide(L)'
;MKFTRNTLTLAVAALVLPAVASSAHAATSFIANSFYDQQHPHSRYGYIEWAEMVKELSNGELQPEVYTGTVLLAPRANLQGIQDNVVQVAHHAAIYTPSEMPVANAVQELGFNYDDPLIGILAVTDFSLNNPTQLAEWEELDIVYLGAYNTPSYVLFCREPVRNLEELRGKRIRTAGSTVSAWVEQAGGTPVNVPSSEMYSGLDRGSLDCASNAANDLIDRSLWEVAEHTTLLPTGMYWSGPQWGFNSGFWASLSDEERDVFKEATAKAMTRMIVQYLDASEAALEEAASHGNNIYEPEEDLMASVEAFRDEALANVYDKARDEYGVEDPEALIDDFIATYEKWDALISEVDREDEEALAELAMEEIYNKLPADYGIY
;
A
#
# COMPACT_ATOMS: atom_id res chain seq x y z
N MET A 1 -100.97 0.99 10.91
CA MET A 1 -99.67 0.99 11.53
C MET A 1 -98.63 0.91 10.40
N LYS A 2 -97.91 2.06 10.13
CA LYS A 2 -96.88 2.11 9.06
C LYS A 2 -95.54 2.11 9.75
N PHE A 3 -94.68 1.11 9.52
CA PHE A 3 -93.27 1.06 9.97
C PHE A 3 -92.39 1.69 8.92
N THR A 4 -91.72 2.78 9.26
CA THR A 4 -90.69 3.42 8.46
C THR A 4 -89.29 2.77 8.81
N ARG A 5 -88.64 2.23 7.80
CA ARG A 5 -87.26 1.71 7.91
C ARG A 5 -86.29 2.86 7.62
N ASN A 6 -85.46 3.25 8.63
CA ASN A 6 -84.35 4.09 8.42
C ASN A 6 -83.16 3.27 8.00
N THR A 7 -82.64 3.56 6.84
CA THR A 7 -81.35 3.01 6.33
C THR A 7 -80.22 3.96 6.74
N LEU A 8 -79.32 3.49 7.61
CA LEU A 8 -78.10 4.17 7.96
C LEU A 8 -77.02 3.83 6.93
N THR A 9 -76.59 4.80 6.13
CA THR A 9 -75.44 4.64 5.19
C THR A 9 -74.17 4.97 5.91
N LEU A 10 -73.28 3.94 6.18
CA LEU A 10 -71.92 4.13 6.64
C LEU A 10 -71.04 4.50 5.44
N ALA A 11 -70.49 5.70 5.46
CA ALA A 11 -69.42 6.12 4.55
C ALA A 11 -68.07 5.67 5.12
N VAL A 12 -67.45 4.69 4.46
CA VAL A 12 -66.07 4.27 4.75
C VAL A 12 -65.14 5.19 3.96
N ALA A 13 -64.48 6.08 4.66
CA ALA A 13 -63.40 6.90 4.10
C ALA A 13 -62.10 6.03 4.04
N ALA A 14 -61.72 5.56 2.85
CA ALA A 14 -60.46 4.91 2.62
C ALA A 14 -59.32 5.96 2.65
N LEU A 15 -58.49 5.94 3.70
CA LEU A 15 -57.22 6.66 3.76
C LEU A 15 -56.23 5.97 2.81
N VAL A 16 -55.97 6.55 1.66
CA VAL A 16 -54.87 6.16 0.77
C VAL A 16 -53.60 6.83 1.32
N LEU A 17 -52.81 6.07 2.09
CA LEU A 17 -51.44 6.46 2.42
C LEU A 17 -50.59 6.30 1.15
N PRO A 18 -49.84 7.34 0.73
CA PRO A 18 -48.88 7.17 -0.32
C PRO A 18 -47.78 6.22 0.20
N ALA A 19 -47.65 5.02 -0.36
CA ALA A 19 -46.47 4.19 -0.18
C ALA A 19 -45.31 4.92 -0.84
N VAL A 20 -44.44 5.52 -0.06
CA VAL A 20 -43.12 5.93 -0.51
C VAL A 20 -42.38 4.61 -0.78
N ALA A 21 -42.33 4.23 -2.04
CA ALA A 21 -41.48 3.13 -2.51
C ALA A 21 -40.04 3.64 -2.34
N SER A 22 -39.40 3.36 -1.21
CA SER A 22 -37.95 3.36 -1.13
C SER A 22 -37.48 2.34 -2.14
N SER A 23 -36.87 2.79 -3.23
CA SER A 23 -36.12 1.91 -4.13
C SER A 23 -35.02 1.30 -3.28
N ALA A 24 -35.22 0.06 -2.82
CA ALA A 24 -34.16 -0.73 -2.24
C ALA A 24 -33.13 -0.96 -3.37
N HIS A 25 -32.07 -0.18 -3.43
CA HIS A 25 -30.90 -0.54 -4.22
C HIS A 25 -30.38 -1.84 -3.64
N ALA A 26 -30.14 -2.83 -4.51
CA ALA A 26 -29.46 -4.04 -4.06
C ALA A 26 -28.04 -3.64 -3.66
N ALA A 27 -27.59 -4.10 -2.49
CA ALA A 27 -26.23 -3.85 -2.04
C ALA A 27 -25.21 -4.33 -3.07
N THR A 28 -24.21 -3.51 -3.34
CA THR A 28 -23.11 -3.80 -4.26
C THR A 28 -22.07 -4.65 -3.56
N SER A 29 -21.97 -5.93 -3.91
CA SER A 29 -20.95 -6.83 -3.36
C SER A 29 -19.71 -6.82 -4.25
N PHE A 30 -18.52 -6.81 -3.64
CA PHE A 30 -17.24 -6.84 -4.33
C PHE A 30 -16.16 -7.57 -3.54
N ILE A 31 -15.14 -8.06 -4.24
CA ILE A 31 -14.00 -8.77 -3.66
C ILE A 31 -12.82 -7.82 -3.53
N ALA A 32 -12.24 -7.77 -2.33
CA ALA A 32 -11.00 -7.06 -2.02
C ALA A 32 -9.91 -8.04 -1.62
N ASN A 33 -8.70 -7.94 -2.20
CA ASN A 33 -7.62 -8.91 -1.99
C ASN A 33 -6.31 -8.26 -1.60
N SER A 34 -5.73 -8.74 -0.49
CA SER A 34 -4.36 -8.46 -0.08
C SER A 34 -3.54 -9.73 -0.01
N PHE A 35 -2.35 -9.77 -0.61
CA PHE A 35 -1.49 -10.95 -0.56
C PHE A 35 -0.71 -11.09 0.76
N TYR A 36 -0.78 -10.10 1.64
CA TYR A 36 -0.21 -10.19 2.99
C TYR A 36 -1.10 -11.02 3.90
N ASP A 37 -0.49 -11.66 4.90
CA ASP A 37 -1.21 -12.43 5.92
C ASP A 37 -2.13 -11.52 6.75
N GLN A 38 -3.15 -12.10 7.36
CA GLN A 38 -4.22 -11.36 8.04
C GLN A 38 -3.72 -10.39 9.13
N GLN A 39 -2.63 -10.74 9.81
CA GLN A 39 -2.09 -9.92 10.91
C GLN A 39 -1.22 -8.77 10.42
N HIS A 40 -0.69 -8.86 9.21
CA HIS A 40 0.15 -7.83 8.65
C HIS A 40 -0.60 -6.49 8.53
N PRO A 41 0.00 -5.33 8.89
CA PRO A 41 -0.67 -4.03 8.89
C PRO A 41 -1.40 -3.70 7.59
N HIS A 42 -0.81 -4.03 6.43
CA HIS A 42 -1.46 -3.84 5.13
C HIS A 42 -2.78 -4.61 4.97
N SER A 43 -2.87 -5.82 5.51
CA SER A 43 -4.11 -6.60 5.46
C SER A 43 -5.08 -6.18 6.56
N ARG A 44 -4.59 -6.02 7.78
CA ARG A 44 -5.43 -5.71 8.94
C ARG A 44 -6.10 -4.35 8.80
N TYR A 45 -5.30 -3.29 8.65
CA TYR A 45 -5.81 -1.92 8.62
C TYR A 45 -6.20 -1.49 7.20
N GLY A 46 -5.39 -1.87 6.19
CA GLY A 46 -5.61 -1.49 4.81
C GLY A 46 -6.72 -2.26 4.09
N TYR A 47 -7.16 -3.42 4.59
CA TYR A 47 -8.22 -4.22 3.96
C TYR A 47 -9.34 -4.64 4.90
N ILE A 48 -9.04 -5.26 6.05
CA ILE A 48 -10.09 -5.78 6.93
C ILE A 48 -10.84 -4.62 7.59
N GLU A 49 -10.12 -3.72 8.27
CA GLU A 49 -10.74 -2.56 8.92
C GLU A 49 -11.25 -1.53 7.89
N TRP A 50 -10.56 -1.35 6.76
CA TRP A 50 -11.04 -0.56 5.64
C TRP A 50 -12.38 -1.07 5.10
N ALA A 51 -12.56 -2.37 4.95
CA ALA A 51 -13.80 -2.99 4.50
C ALA A 51 -14.96 -2.73 5.47
N GLU A 52 -14.70 -2.78 6.78
CA GLU A 52 -15.71 -2.43 7.79
C GLU A 52 -16.08 -0.94 7.69
N MET A 53 -15.09 -0.04 7.50
CA MET A 53 -15.35 1.40 7.30
C MET A 53 -16.16 1.65 6.03
N VAL A 54 -15.83 1.02 4.91
CA VAL A 54 -16.61 1.12 3.65
C VAL A 54 -18.06 0.70 3.88
N LYS A 55 -18.28 -0.41 4.56
CA LYS A 55 -19.61 -0.90 4.87
C LYS A 55 -20.40 0.05 5.79
N GLU A 56 -19.74 0.60 6.82
CA GLU A 56 -20.34 1.54 7.75
C GLU A 56 -20.69 2.85 7.07
N LEU A 57 -19.74 3.49 6.37
CA LEU A 57 -19.92 4.76 5.67
C LEU A 57 -20.98 4.69 4.56
N SER A 58 -21.09 3.53 3.88
CA SER A 58 -22.11 3.31 2.86
C SER A 58 -23.48 2.89 3.44
N ASN A 59 -23.65 2.85 4.76
CA ASN A 59 -24.86 2.32 5.41
C ASN A 59 -25.22 0.89 4.93
N GLY A 60 -24.22 0.09 4.55
CA GLY A 60 -24.37 -1.27 4.07
C GLY A 60 -24.74 -1.40 2.58
N GLU A 61 -24.70 -0.33 1.81
CA GLU A 61 -24.89 -0.39 0.35
C GLU A 61 -23.70 -1.02 -0.36
N LEU A 62 -22.48 -0.86 0.18
CA LEU A 62 -21.27 -1.54 -0.26
C LEU A 62 -20.96 -2.72 0.66
N GLN A 63 -20.73 -3.91 0.08
CA GLN A 63 -20.52 -5.17 0.80
C GLN A 63 -19.19 -5.81 0.34
N PRO A 64 -18.06 -5.41 0.92
CA PRO A 64 -16.77 -6.00 0.60
C PRO A 64 -16.63 -7.42 1.17
N GLU A 65 -16.06 -8.33 0.38
CA GLU A 65 -15.58 -9.64 0.80
C GLU A 65 -14.05 -9.62 0.73
N VAL A 66 -13.37 -9.71 1.88
CA VAL A 66 -11.91 -9.55 1.98
C VAL A 66 -11.21 -10.90 1.99
N TYR A 67 -10.23 -11.06 1.10
CA TYR A 67 -9.29 -12.16 1.08
C TYR A 67 -7.88 -11.67 1.45
N THR A 68 -7.20 -12.39 2.33
CA THR A 68 -5.83 -12.08 2.77
C THR A 68 -4.90 -13.26 2.55
N GLY A 69 -3.59 -13.00 2.53
CA GLY A 69 -2.59 -14.00 2.18
C GLY A 69 -2.65 -14.36 0.70
N THR A 70 -2.02 -15.47 0.35
CA THR A 70 -1.98 -15.95 -1.04
C THR A 70 -3.13 -16.93 -1.37
N VAL A 71 -4.25 -16.82 -0.66
CA VAL A 71 -5.37 -17.77 -0.77
C VAL A 71 -6.10 -17.62 -2.11
N LEU A 72 -6.37 -16.39 -2.53
CA LEU A 72 -7.08 -16.11 -3.77
C LEU A 72 -6.10 -15.86 -4.92
N LEU A 73 -5.18 -14.91 -4.75
CA LEU A 73 -4.20 -14.53 -5.77
C LEU A 73 -2.78 -14.49 -5.19
N ALA A 74 -1.83 -15.00 -5.94
CA ALA A 74 -0.42 -14.84 -5.64
C ALA A 74 0.03 -13.38 -5.89
N PRO A 75 1.12 -12.87 -5.24
CA PRO A 75 1.52 -11.48 -5.36
C PRO A 75 1.65 -10.96 -6.80
N ARG A 76 2.23 -11.74 -7.70
CA ARG A 76 2.41 -11.38 -9.12
C ARG A 76 1.11 -11.40 -9.94
N ALA A 77 0.05 -12.04 -9.44
CA ALA A 77 -1.22 -12.20 -10.16
C ALA A 77 -2.25 -11.11 -9.83
N ASN A 78 -1.96 -10.23 -8.87
CA ASN A 78 -2.95 -9.24 -8.43
C ASN A 78 -3.28 -8.22 -9.52
N LEU A 79 -2.28 -7.70 -10.27
CA LEU A 79 -2.54 -6.76 -11.35
C LEU A 79 -3.51 -7.36 -12.38
N GLN A 80 -3.19 -8.53 -12.91
CA GLN A 80 -4.06 -9.22 -13.86
C GLN A 80 -5.44 -9.55 -13.25
N GLY A 81 -5.46 -9.90 -11.95
CA GLY A 81 -6.71 -10.16 -11.22
C GLY A 81 -7.64 -8.95 -11.13
N ILE A 82 -7.08 -7.74 -10.99
CA ILE A 82 -7.82 -6.48 -11.05
C ILE A 82 -8.32 -6.24 -12.48
N GLN A 83 -7.44 -6.32 -13.48
CA GLN A 83 -7.77 -6.09 -14.90
C GLN A 83 -8.87 -7.02 -15.40
N ASP A 84 -8.78 -8.30 -15.07
CA ASP A 84 -9.78 -9.32 -15.46
C ASP A 84 -11.06 -9.29 -14.59
N ASN A 85 -11.17 -8.35 -13.66
CA ASN A 85 -12.28 -8.22 -12.70
C ASN A 85 -12.54 -9.52 -11.89
N VAL A 86 -11.47 -10.30 -11.61
CA VAL A 86 -11.52 -11.43 -10.67
C VAL A 86 -11.66 -10.93 -9.25
N VAL A 87 -11.00 -9.80 -8.98
CA VAL A 87 -11.13 -8.99 -7.77
C VAL A 87 -11.43 -7.55 -8.18
N GLN A 88 -12.27 -6.85 -7.45
CA GLN A 88 -12.60 -5.45 -7.74
C GLN A 88 -11.59 -4.49 -7.14
N VAL A 89 -10.95 -4.88 -6.05
CA VAL A 89 -9.89 -4.09 -5.39
C VAL A 89 -8.76 -5.02 -4.98
N ALA A 90 -7.52 -4.68 -5.32
CA ALA A 90 -6.38 -5.44 -4.78
C ALA A 90 -5.14 -4.58 -4.56
N HIS A 91 -4.31 -5.04 -3.61
CA HIS A 91 -2.95 -4.57 -3.45
C HIS A 91 -2.04 -5.22 -4.50
N HIS A 92 -1.29 -4.39 -5.21
CA HIS A 92 -0.25 -4.85 -6.12
C HIS A 92 1.04 -4.03 -5.97
N ALA A 93 2.13 -4.71 -5.65
CA ALA A 93 3.45 -4.08 -5.61
C ALA A 93 4.06 -4.07 -7.02
N ALA A 94 4.35 -2.88 -7.56
CA ALA A 94 4.80 -2.69 -8.95
C ALA A 94 6.09 -3.45 -9.28
N ILE A 95 6.96 -3.69 -8.28
CA ILE A 95 8.17 -4.50 -8.45
C ILE A 95 7.90 -5.94 -8.91
N TYR A 96 6.69 -6.46 -8.71
CA TYR A 96 6.37 -7.83 -9.12
C TYR A 96 6.04 -7.95 -10.60
N THR A 97 5.73 -6.83 -11.25
CA THR A 97 5.49 -6.72 -12.70
C THR A 97 6.16 -5.45 -13.25
N PRO A 98 7.50 -5.33 -13.16
CA PRO A 98 8.19 -4.06 -13.44
C PRO A 98 8.09 -3.61 -14.89
N SER A 99 7.90 -4.52 -15.83
CA SER A 99 7.69 -4.18 -17.24
C SER A 99 6.29 -3.61 -17.54
N GLU A 100 5.34 -3.82 -16.64
CA GLU A 100 3.96 -3.35 -16.77
C GLU A 100 3.73 -2.02 -16.04
N MET A 101 4.58 -1.70 -15.07
CA MET A 101 4.52 -0.48 -14.25
C MET A 101 5.86 0.27 -14.24
N PRO A 102 6.39 0.69 -15.39
CA PRO A 102 7.69 1.34 -15.47
C PRO A 102 7.73 2.70 -14.77
N VAL A 103 6.67 3.53 -14.86
CA VAL A 103 6.63 4.86 -14.22
C VAL A 103 6.63 4.73 -12.70
N ALA A 104 5.77 3.87 -12.15
CA ALA A 104 5.72 3.61 -10.72
C ALA A 104 7.05 3.06 -10.19
N ASN A 105 7.76 2.22 -10.95
CA ASN A 105 9.07 1.72 -10.58
C ASN A 105 10.18 2.78 -10.71
N ALA A 106 10.09 3.71 -11.68
CA ALA A 106 11.01 4.84 -11.77
C ALA A 106 10.94 5.73 -10.52
N VAL A 107 9.74 6.03 -10.03
CA VAL A 107 9.53 6.78 -8.76
C VAL A 107 10.01 5.97 -7.55
N GLN A 108 9.90 4.64 -7.58
CA GLN A 108 10.41 3.77 -6.51
C GLN A 108 11.94 3.86 -6.33
N GLU A 109 12.69 4.22 -7.36
CA GLU A 109 14.15 4.36 -7.24
C GLU A 109 14.56 5.37 -6.18
N LEU A 110 13.72 6.36 -5.89
CA LEU A 110 13.92 7.33 -4.81
C LEU A 110 13.70 6.75 -3.41
N GLY A 111 13.03 5.59 -3.28
CA GLY A 111 12.71 4.97 -1.99
C GLY A 111 13.93 4.62 -1.13
N PHE A 112 15.11 4.48 -1.74
CA PHE A 112 16.36 4.26 -1.02
C PHE A 112 16.90 5.53 -0.34
N ASN A 113 16.48 6.71 -0.80
CA ASN A 113 16.97 8.01 -0.34
C ASN A 113 16.13 8.64 0.75
N TYR A 114 14.91 8.14 0.96
CA TYR A 114 13.97 8.64 1.96
C TYR A 114 13.76 7.60 3.06
N ASP A 115 13.46 8.07 4.29
CA ASP A 115 13.34 7.22 5.48
C ASP A 115 12.13 7.54 6.37
N ASP A 116 11.26 8.48 5.95
CA ASP A 116 10.02 8.80 6.66
C ASP A 116 8.79 8.17 5.99
N PRO A 117 8.25 7.06 6.55
CA PRO A 117 7.16 6.33 5.91
C PRO A 117 5.83 7.08 5.91
N LEU A 118 5.58 7.94 6.90
CA LEU A 118 4.35 8.73 6.97
C LEU A 118 4.32 9.79 5.87
N ILE A 119 5.43 10.51 5.69
CA ILE A 119 5.56 11.45 4.57
C ILE A 119 5.50 10.70 3.25
N GLY A 120 6.22 9.58 3.14
CA GLY A 120 6.28 8.77 1.92
C GLY A 120 4.93 8.29 1.42
N ILE A 121 4.07 7.75 2.28
CA ILE A 121 2.76 7.24 1.85
C ILE A 121 1.84 8.35 1.35
N LEU A 122 1.86 9.51 1.99
CA LEU A 122 1.05 10.67 1.61
C LEU A 122 1.58 11.31 0.32
N ALA A 123 2.90 11.48 0.21
CA ALA A 123 3.53 12.04 -0.98
C ALA A 123 3.32 11.16 -2.22
N VAL A 124 3.53 9.84 -2.10
CA VAL A 124 3.30 8.91 -3.22
C VAL A 124 1.83 8.86 -3.61
N THR A 125 0.91 8.91 -2.63
CA THR A 125 -0.53 8.95 -2.93
C THR A 125 -0.91 10.21 -3.67
N ASP A 126 -0.50 11.38 -3.18
CA ASP A 126 -0.77 12.67 -3.80
C ASP A 126 -0.17 12.73 -5.22
N PHE A 127 1.09 12.37 -5.36
CA PHE A 127 1.77 12.29 -6.66
C PHE A 127 1.05 11.36 -7.64
N SER A 128 0.74 10.13 -7.22
CA SER A 128 0.14 9.11 -8.09
C SER A 128 -1.29 9.44 -8.53
N LEU A 129 -1.98 10.29 -7.78
CA LEU A 129 -3.33 10.77 -8.09
C LEU A 129 -3.35 12.04 -8.95
N ASN A 130 -2.21 12.73 -9.10
CA ASN A 130 -2.16 14.04 -9.76
C ASN A 130 -1.13 14.15 -10.89
N ASN A 131 -0.04 13.37 -10.87
CA ASN A 131 0.98 13.45 -11.91
C ASN A 131 0.46 12.87 -13.23
N PRO A 132 0.50 13.62 -14.35
CA PRO A 132 -0.09 13.18 -15.62
C PRO A 132 0.58 11.93 -16.22
N THR A 133 1.89 11.76 -16.03
CA THR A 133 2.63 10.58 -16.53
C THR A 133 2.22 9.32 -15.74
N GLN A 134 2.08 9.46 -14.44
CA GLN A 134 1.64 8.35 -13.58
C GLN A 134 0.16 8.01 -13.81
N LEU A 135 -0.70 9.02 -14.03
CA LEU A 135 -2.12 8.79 -14.37
C LEU A 135 -2.28 8.06 -15.71
N ALA A 136 -1.44 8.39 -16.71
CA ALA A 136 -1.46 7.69 -17.98
C ALA A 136 -1.07 6.20 -17.84
N GLU A 137 -0.15 5.84 -16.93
CA GLU A 137 0.17 4.44 -16.64
C GLU A 137 -1.03 3.70 -16.04
N TRP A 138 -1.77 4.34 -15.11
CA TRP A 138 -2.98 3.71 -14.52
C TRP A 138 -4.07 3.52 -15.56
N GLU A 139 -4.28 4.48 -16.45
CA GLU A 139 -5.25 4.39 -17.55
C GLU A 139 -4.86 3.28 -18.54
N GLU A 140 -3.58 3.19 -18.95
CA GLU A 140 -3.09 2.12 -19.83
C GLU A 140 -3.28 0.72 -19.22
N LEU A 141 -3.14 0.61 -17.90
CA LEU A 141 -3.34 -0.63 -17.16
C LEU A 141 -4.81 -0.95 -16.89
N ASP A 142 -5.75 -0.08 -17.28
CA ASP A 142 -7.19 -0.23 -17.02
C ASP A 142 -7.51 -0.42 -15.52
N ILE A 143 -6.79 0.31 -14.66
CA ILE A 143 -7.00 0.32 -13.21
C ILE A 143 -7.21 1.75 -12.69
N VAL A 144 -7.97 1.89 -11.61
CA VAL A 144 -8.10 3.15 -10.88
C VAL A 144 -7.29 3.04 -9.59
N TYR A 145 -6.28 3.88 -9.48
CA TYR A 145 -5.46 4.00 -8.27
C TYR A 145 -6.17 4.86 -7.24
N LEU A 146 -6.21 4.45 -5.96
CA LEU A 146 -6.83 5.27 -4.92
C LEU A 146 -5.92 5.56 -3.73
N GLY A 147 -4.81 4.84 -3.56
CA GLY A 147 -3.85 5.12 -2.51
C GLY A 147 -2.66 4.19 -2.52
N ALA A 148 -1.54 4.69 -1.99
CA ALA A 148 -0.30 3.97 -1.85
C ALA A 148 -0.32 3.00 -0.67
N TYR A 149 0.62 2.06 -0.71
CA TYR A 149 1.20 1.56 0.51
C TYR A 149 2.61 2.12 0.66
N ASN A 150 3.12 2.10 1.88
CA ASN A 150 4.53 2.36 2.14
C ASN A 150 5.00 1.43 3.26
N THR A 151 6.28 1.15 3.28
CA THR A 151 6.89 0.33 4.32
C THR A 151 7.74 1.21 5.23
N PRO A 152 7.91 0.83 6.50
CA PRO A 152 9.04 1.34 7.28
C PRO A 152 10.37 1.07 6.55
N SER A 153 11.42 1.80 6.91
CA SER A 153 12.75 1.52 6.36
C SER A 153 13.13 0.06 6.59
N TYR A 154 13.63 -0.58 5.54
CA TYR A 154 14.01 -1.98 5.59
C TYR A 154 15.28 -2.17 6.42
N VAL A 155 15.35 -3.34 7.07
CA VAL A 155 16.50 -3.86 7.81
C VAL A 155 16.95 -5.18 7.20
N LEU A 156 18.06 -5.75 7.66
CA LEU A 156 18.53 -7.06 7.21
C LEU A 156 18.22 -8.15 8.25
N PHE A 157 17.52 -9.19 7.83
CA PHE A 157 17.32 -10.45 8.57
C PHE A 157 18.26 -11.49 8.00
N CYS A 158 19.13 -12.07 8.81
CA CYS A 158 20.15 -12.98 8.34
C CYS A 158 20.22 -14.26 9.18
N ARG A 159 20.62 -15.37 8.56
CA ARG A 159 20.87 -16.64 9.23
C ARG A 159 22.17 -16.63 10.04
N GLU A 160 23.11 -15.78 9.67
CA GLU A 160 24.39 -15.53 10.34
C GLU A 160 24.58 -14.01 10.50
N PRO A 161 25.44 -13.53 11.42
CA PRO A 161 25.68 -12.11 11.57
C PRO A 161 26.12 -11.44 10.27
N VAL A 162 25.57 -10.26 9.96
CA VAL A 162 26.01 -9.37 8.89
C VAL A 162 26.04 -7.95 9.43
N ARG A 163 27.15 -7.54 10.00
CA ARG A 163 27.36 -6.24 10.65
C ARG A 163 28.24 -5.29 9.85
N ASN A 164 29.07 -5.85 8.95
CA ASN A 164 30.06 -5.16 8.14
C ASN A 164 30.13 -5.74 6.72
N LEU A 165 30.87 -5.08 5.82
CA LEU A 165 31.00 -5.49 4.41
C LEU A 165 31.69 -6.85 4.24
N GLU A 166 32.60 -7.27 5.15
CA GLU A 166 33.24 -8.58 5.08
C GLU A 166 32.22 -9.68 5.32
N GLU A 167 31.35 -9.55 6.31
CA GLU A 167 30.26 -10.48 6.65
C GLU A 167 29.17 -10.53 5.57
N LEU A 168 28.91 -9.41 4.86
CA LEU A 168 27.93 -9.33 3.78
C LEU A 168 28.42 -10.01 2.50
N ARG A 169 29.73 -10.01 2.24
CA ARG A 169 30.29 -10.49 0.97
C ARG A 169 29.86 -11.91 0.65
N GLY A 170 29.32 -12.11 -0.57
CA GLY A 170 28.87 -13.40 -1.08
C GLY A 170 27.56 -13.91 -0.52
N LYS A 171 26.91 -13.18 0.39
CA LYS A 171 25.57 -13.54 0.90
C LYS A 171 24.52 -13.35 -0.19
N ARG A 172 23.57 -14.28 -0.29
CA ARG A 172 22.38 -14.19 -1.14
C ARG A 172 21.31 -13.47 -0.34
N ILE A 173 21.01 -12.26 -0.76
CA ILE A 173 20.15 -11.35 -0.02
C ILE A 173 18.87 -11.12 -0.82
N ARG A 174 17.71 -11.46 -0.24
CA ARG A 174 16.43 -11.06 -0.83
C ARG A 174 16.33 -9.55 -0.84
N THR A 175 15.99 -8.99 -1.99
CA THR A 175 15.81 -7.56 -2.19
C THR A 175 14.43 -7.26 -2.74
N ALA A 176 13.96 -6.02 -2.54
CA ALA A 176 12.79 -5.46 -3.17
C ALA A 176 13.22 -4.20 -3.94
N GLY A 177 13.19 -4.27 -5.27
CA GLY A 177 13.58 -3.15 -6.12
C GLY A 177 14.99 -3.26 -6.69
N SER A 178 15.20 -2.52 -7.78
CA SER A 178 16.45 -2.50 -8.51
C SER A 178 17.52 -1.75 -7.74
N THR A 179 17.19 -0.66 -7.04
CA THR A 179 18.14 0.15 -6.25
C THR A 179 18.74 -0.64 -5.10
N VAL A 180 17.92 -1.33 -4.29
CA VAL A 180 18.45 -2.19 -3.22
C VAL A 180 19.29 -3.33 -3.79
N SER A 181 18.88 -3.89 -4.95
CA SER A 181 19.65 -4.93 -5.63
C SER A 181 21.02 -4.43 -6.08
N ALA A 182 21.09 -3.24 -6.67
CA ALA A 182 22.35 -2.64 -7.11
C ALA A 182 23.28 -2.32 -5.92
N TRP A 183 22.72 -1.81 -4.81
CA TRP A 183 23.52 -1.63 -3.58
C TRP A 183 24.09 -2.97 -3.07
N VAL A 184 23.28 -4.04 -3.02
CA VAL A 184 23.74 -5.37 -2.58
C VAL A 184 24.89 -5.88 -3.46
N GLU A 185 24.80 -5.72 -4.79
CA GLU A 185 25.86 -6.07 -5.72
C GLU A 185 27.12 -5.28 -5.49
N GLN A 186 27.01 -3.96 -5.32
CA GLN A 186 28.14 -3.06 -5.05
C GLN A 186 28.80 -3.40 -3.70
N ALA A 187 28.02 -3.76 -2.68
CA ALA A 187 28.52 -4.22 -1.39
C ALA A 187 29.15 -5.63 -1.43
N GLY A 188 29.09 -6.33 -2.57
CA GLY A 188 29.69 -7.65 -2.77
C GLY A 188 28.78 -8.83 -2.43
N GLY A 189 27.51 -8.61 -2.20
CA GLY A 189 26.47 -9.62 -2.04
C GLY A 189 25.87 -10.09 -3.38
N THR A 190 24.88 -10.94 -3.31
CA THR A 190 24.13 -11.45 -4.48
C THR A 190 22.64 -11.17 -4.25
N PRO A 191 22.02 -10.23 -4.97
CA PRO A 191 20.60 -9.94 -4.80
C PRO A 191 19.73 -11.05 -5.36
N VAL A 192 18.61 -11.34 -4.69
CA VAL A 192 17.60 -12.32 -5.10
C VAL A 192 16.24 -11.67 -5.05
N ASN A 193 15.65 -11.40 -6.23
CA ASN A 193 14.35 -10.74 -6.32
C ASN A 193 13.22 -11.78 -6.30
N VAL A 194 12.65 -12.01 -5.11
CA VAL A 194 11.49 -12.87 -4.88
C VAL A 194 10.44 -12.13 -4.02
N PRO A 195 9.14 -12.48 -4.17
CA PRO A 195 8.10 -11.92 -3.31
C PRO A 195 8.38 -12.09 -1.81
N SER A 196 7.90 -11.15 -1.00
CA SER A 196 8.09 -11.22 0.46
C SER A 196 7.49 -12.48 1.09
N SER A 197 6.44 -13.04 0.49
CA SER A 197 5.83 -14.32 0.91
C SER A 197 6.78 -15.53 0.78
N GLU A 198 7.90 -15.39 0.06
CA GLU A 198 8.89 -16.45 -0.12
C GLU A 198 10.08 -16.36 0.84
N MET A 199 10.20 -15.29 1.64
CA MET A 199 11.34 -15.06 2.52
C MET A 199 11.54 -16.15 3.55
N TYR A 200 10.49 -16.53 4.32
CA TYR A 200 10.59 -17.58 5.32
C TYR A 200 11.14 -18.87 4.71
N SER A 201 10.51 -19.35 3.66
CA SER A 201 10.92 -20.60 3.01
C SER A 201 12.29 -20.51 2.35
N GLY A 202 12.69 -19.33 1.88
CA GLY A 202 14.01 -19.09 1.31
C GLY A 202 15.13 -19.14 2.35
N LEU A 203 14.91 -18.52 3.50
CA LEU A 203 15.82 -18.54 4.64
C LEU A 203 15.90 -19.93 5.28
N ASP A 204 14.75 -20.57 5.53
CA ASP A 204 14.69 -21.91 6.13
C ASP A 204 15.47 -22.95 5.31
N ARG A 205 15.26 -23.00 4.00
CA ARG A 205 15.96 -23.92 3.11
C ARG A 205 17.40 -23.50 2.76
N GLY A 206 17.83 -22.32 3.17
CA GLY A 206 19.14 -21.77 2.88
C GLY A 206 19.34 -21.43 1.41
N SER A 207 18.28 -21.14 0.64
CA SER A 207 18.38 -20.52 -0.68
C SER A 207 18.62 -19.01 -0.58
N LEU A 208 18.27 -18.41 0.54
CA LEU A 208 18.62 -17.08 0.99
C LEU A 208 19.51 -17.17 2.23
N ASP A 209 20.51 -16.30 2.31
CA ASP A 209 21.33 -16.11 3.50
C ASP A 209 20.79 -14.97 4.35
N CYS A 210 20.24 -13.94 3.68
CA CYS A 210 19.56 -12.79 4.30
C CYS A 210 18.31 -12.40 3.51
N ALA A 211 17.47 -11.55 4.15
CA ALA A 211 16.41 -10.83 3.48
C ALA A 211 16.38 -9.38 3.97
N SER A 212 16.16 -8.43 3.05
CA SER A 212 15.87 -7.03 3.37
C SER A 212 14.36 -6.82 3.35
N ASN A 213 13.78 -6.39 4.47
CA ASN A 213 12.37 -6.01 4.60
C ASN A 213 12.12 -5.23 5.89
N ALA A 214 10.86 -4.81 6.13
CA ALA A 214 10.47 -4.11 7.34
C ALA A 214 10.48 -5.03 8.58
N ALA A 215 10.80 -4.48 9.75
CA ALA A 215 11.07 -5.25 10.96
C ALA A 215 9.87 -6.04 11.51
N ASN A 216 8.62 -5.60 11.24
CA ASN A 216 7.41 -6.34 11.64
C ASN A 216 7.40 -7.79 11.12
N ASP A 217 8.03 -8.06 9.98
CA ASP A 217 8.08 -9.41 9.38
C ASP A 217 8.86 -10.42 10.26
N LEU A 218 9.66 -9.96 11.21
CA LEU A 218 10.21 -10.85 12.25
C LEU A 218 9.09 -11.64 12.93
N ILE A 219 7.98 -10.96 13.24
CA ILE A 219 6.82 -11.56 13.93
C ILE A 219 5.76 -11.99 12.93
N ASP A 220 5.29 -11.09 12.04
CA ASP A 220 4.16 -11.35 11.13
C ASP A 220 4.41 -12.53 10.19
N ARG A 221 5.67 -12.79 9.83
CA ARG A 221 6.11 -13.92 9.00
C ARG A 221 6.98 -14.92 9.74
N SER A 222 7.08 -14.80 11.08
CA SER A 222 7.92 -15.65 11.92
C SER A 222 9.38 -15.73 11.47
N LEU A 223 9.92 -14.67 10.86
CA LEU A 223 11.30 -14.68 10.35
C LEU A 223 12.33 -14.84 11.46
N TRP A 224 12.00 -14.49 12.70
CA TRP A 224 12.84 -14.72 13.89
C TRP A 224 13.21 -16.20 14.08
N GLU A 225 12.39 -17.14 13.58
CA GLU A 225 12.65 -18.58 13.67
C GLU A 225 13.75 -19.07 12.72
N VAL A 226 13.95 -18.38 11.59
CA VAL A 226 14.80 -18.80 10.47
C VAL A 226 15.95 -17.83 10.18
N ALA A 227 15.94 -16.64 10.82
CA ALA A 227 16.95 -15.60 10.73
C ALA A 227 17.24 -15.07 12.14
N GLU A 228 18.21 -15.66 12.82
CA GLU A 228 18.53 -15.36 14.23
C GLU A 228 19.27 -14.03 14.43
N HIS A 229 19.59 -13.32 13.34
CA HIS A 229 20.40 -12.11 13.32
C HIS A 229 19.71 -11.01 12.52
N THR A 230 19.49 -9.85 13.15
CA THR A 230 18.91 -8.66 12.52
C THR A 230 19.87 -7.51 12.62
N THR A 231 20.21 -6.89 11.48
CA THR A 231 21.02 -5.67 11.45
C THR A 231 20.15 -4.48 11.07
N LEU A 232 20.15 -3.43 11.91
CA LEU A 232 19.35 -2.22 11.72
C LEU A 232 19.97 -1.32 10.64
N LEU A 233 20.19 -1.90 9.47
CA LEU A 233 20.76 -1.21 8.32
C LEU A 233 19.64 -0.61 7.47
N PRO A 234 19.54 0.74 7.37
CA PRO A 234 18.45 1.40 6.68
C PRO A 234 18.63 1.31 5.16
N THR A 235 18.02 0.32 4.53
CA THR A 235 18.11 0.11 3.07
C THR A 235 16.95 0.72 2.29
N GLY A 236 16.31 1.76 2.86
CA GLY A 236 15.24 2.52 2.24
C GLY A 236 13.85 1.92 2.44
N MET A 237 12.88 2.55 1.82
CA MET A 237 11.46 2.21 1.88
C MET A 237 10.97 1.68 0.55
N TYR A 238 9.82 1.00 0.56
CA TYR A 238 9.15 0.57 -0.65
C TYR A 238 7.72 1.10 -0.69
N TRP A 239 7.34 1.79 -1.79
CA TRP A 239 6.06 2.46 -1.95
C TRP A 239 5.38 2.30 -3.32
N SER A 240 5.98 1.56 -4.24
CA SER A 240 5.52 1.52 -5.63
C SER A 240 4.34 0.57 -5.86
N GLY A 241 3.32 1.09 -6.56
CA GLY A 241 2.09 0.40 -6.91
C GLY A 241 0.93 0.69 -5.96
N PRO A 242 -0.30 0.29 -6.33
CA PRO A 242 -1.49 0.60 -5.54
C PRO A 242 -1.62 -0.31 -4.31
N GLN A 243 -1.95 0.28 -3.15
CA GLN A 243 -2.54 -0.45 -2.04
C GLN A 243 -4.00 -0.76 -2.37
N TRP A 244 -4.71 0.23 -2.90
CA TRP A 244 -6.08 0.10 -3.38
C TRP A 244 -6.13 0.40 -4.88
N GLY A 245 -5.87 -0.63 -5.68
CA GLY A 245 -6.08 -0.61 -7.12
C GLY A 245 -7.45 -1.18 -7.45
N PHE A 246 -8.29 -0.40 -8.10
CA PHE A 246 -9.63 -0.81 -8.48
C PHE A 246 -9.68 -1.25 -9.94
N ASN A 247 -10.53 -2.23 -10.23
CA ASN A 247 -10.94 -2.48 -11.61
C ASN A 247 -11.69 -1.25 -12.15
N SER A 248 -11.33 -0.76 -13.33
CA SER A 248 -11.90 0.46 -13.91
C SER A 248 -13.41 0.34 -14.17
N GLY A 249 -13.86 -0.81 -14.68
CA GLY A 249 -15.28 -1.09 -14.92
C GLY A 249 -16.10 -1.15 -13.63
N PHE A 250 -15.56 -1.71 -12.56
CA PHE A 250 -16.18 -1.66 -11.23
C PHE A 250 -16.28 -0.21 -10.73
N TRP A 251 -15.19 0.55 -10.78
CA TRP A 251 -15.15 1.95 -10.37
C TRP A 251 -16.16 2.81 -11.15
N ALA A 252 -16.23 2.63 -12.46
CA ALA A 252 -17.19 3.34 -13.33
C ALA A 252 -18.65 2.98 -13.05
N SER A 253 -18.92 1.81 -12.48
CA SER A 253 -20.29 1.38 -12.11
C SER A 253 -20.80 1.99 -10.81
N LEU A 254 -19.91 2.60 -9.99
CA LEU A 254 -20.26 3.21 -8.71
C LEU A 254 -20.93 4.59 -8.91
N SER A 255 -21.82 4.95 -8.00
CA SER A 255 -22.31 6.34 -7.89
C SER A 255 -21.22 7.27 -7.35
N ASP A 256 -21.45 8.58 -7.48
CA ASP A 256 -20.54 9.59 -6.92
C ASP A 256 -20.41 9.44 -5.41
N GLU A 257 -21.53 9.18 -4.73
CA GLU A 257 -21.58 8.97 -3.29
C GLU A 257 -20.81 7.71 -2.87
N GLU A 258 -20.88 6.61 -3.63
CA GLU A 258 -20.12 5.40 -3.36
C GLU A 258 -18.61 5.63 -3.57
N ARG A 259 -18.22 6.39 -4.60
CA ARG A 259 -16.81 6.78 -4.81
C ARG A 259 -16.29 7.66 -3.67
N ASP A 260 -17.11 8.57 -3.13
CA ASP A 260 -16.74 9.40 -1.99
C ASP A 260 -16.57 8.56 -0.71
N VAL A 261 -17.40 7.53 -0.49
CA VAL A 261 -17.19 6.55 0.59
C VAL A 261 -15.82 5.88 0.47
N PHE A 262 -15.42 5.45 -0.73
CA PHE A 262 -14.10 4.84 -0.93
C PHE A 262 -12.95 5.82 -0.66
N LYS A 263 -13.06 7.08 -1.08
CA LYS A 263 -12.06 8.11 -0.80
C LYS A 263 -11.89 8.34 0.71
N GLU A 264 -12.99 8.51 1.44
CA GLU A 264 -12.96 8.73 2.89
C GLU A 264 -12.42 7.50 3.64
N ALA A 265 -12.91 6.31 3.32
CA ALA A 265 -12.41 5.07 3.93
C ALA A 265 -10.92 4.85 3.67
N THR A 266 -10.46 5.18 2.46
CA THR A 266 -9.05 5.02 2.07
C THR A 266 -8.16 6.03 2.79
N ALA A 267 -8.54 7.29 2.92
CA ALA A 267 -7.79 8.28 3.69
C ALA A 267 -7.59 7.82 5.14
N LYS A 268 -8.66 7.39 5.80
CA LYS A 268 -8.62 6.87 7.19
C LYS A 268 -7.78 5.60 7.33
N ALA A 269 -7.96 4.65 6.41
CA ALA A 269 -7.23 3.39 6.45
C ALA A 269 -5.74 3.57 6.15
N MET A 270 -5.38 4.46 5.22
CA MET A 270 -4.00 4.73 4.83
C MET A 270 -3.18 5.32 5.98
N THR A 271 -3.71 6.36 6.63
CA THR A 271 -3.02 7.01 7.74
C THR A 271 -2.92 6.09 8.96
N ARG A 272 -4.00 5.41 9.32
CA ARG A 272 -3.98 4.40 10.38
C ARG A 272 -3.00 3.26 10.06
N MET A 273 -3.02 2.75 8.83
CA MET A 273 -2.16 1.64 8.41
C MET A 273 -0.68 1.98 8.58
N ILE A 274 -0.23 3.18 8.19
CA ILE A 274 1.19 3.53 8.28
C ILE A 274 1.62 3.78 9.72
N VAL A 275 0.80 4.44 10.54
CA VAL A 275 1.10 4.64 11.98
C VAL A 275 1.21 3.29 12.67
N GLN A 276 0.24 2.42 12.50
CA GLN A 276 0.23 1.09 13.09
C GLN A 276 1.34 0.17 12.53
N TYR A 277 1.81 0.43 11.32
CA TYR A 277 2.94 -0.31 10.74
C TYR A 277 4.27 0.08 11.39
N LEU A 278 4.46 1.37 11.71
CA LEU A 278 5.62 1.84 12.47
C LEU A 278 5.64 1.21 13.86
N ASP A 279 4.53 1.26 14.58
CA ASP A 279 4.39 0.66 15.91
C ASP A 279 4.66 -0.85 15.88
N ALA A 280 4.10 -1.57 14.91
CA ALA A 280 4.32 -3.01 14.75
C ALA A 280 5.79 -3.34 14.46
N SER A 281 6.49 -2.48 13.71
CA SER A 281 7.91 -2.69 13.40
C SER A 281 8.81 -2.50 14.62
N GLU A 282 8.52 -1.49 15.46
CA GLU A 282 9.24 -1.27 16.71
C GLU A 282 8.99 -2.40 17.70
N ALA A 283 7.73 -2.76 17.92
CA ALA A 283 7.34 -3.86 18.81
C ALA A 283 7.94 -5.21 18.37
N ALA A 284 8.03 -5.45 17.05
CA ALA A 284 8.59 -6.69 16.52
C ALA A 284 10.09 -6.86 16.83
N LEU A 285 10.86 -5.79 16.86
CA LEU A 285 12.28 -5.83 17.26
C LEU A 285 12.43 -6.22 18.74
N GLU A 286 11.60 -5.65 19.62
CA GLU A 286 11.60 -5.98 21.04
C GLU A 286 11.18 -7.45 21.29
N GLU A 287 10.13 -7.89 20.61
CA GLU A 287 9.61 -9.25 20.73
C GLU A 287 10.62 -10.27 20.19
N ALA A 288 11.20 -10.05 19.02
CA ALA A 288 12.22 -10.92 18.43
C ALA A 288 13.46 -11.03 19.33
N ALA A 289 13.91 -9.93 19.94
CA ALA A 289 15.00 -9.97 20.93
C ALA A 289 14.63 -10.84 22.14
N SER A 290 13.37 -10.83 22.59
CA SER A 290 12.89 -11.70 23.68
C SER A 290 12.91 -13.19 23.32
N HIS A 291 12.80 -13.52 22.04
CA HIS A 291 12.91 -14.87 21.49
C HIS A 291 14.37 -15.28 21.20
N GLY A 292 15.34 -14.41 21.46
CA GLY A 292 16.77 -14.69 21.30
C GLY A 292 17.35 -14.25 19.95
N ASN A 293 16.59 -13.50 19.13
CA ASN A 293 17.15 -12.85 17.95
C ASN A 293 18.19 -11.81 18.36
N ASN A 294 19.33 -11.79 17.69
CA ASN A 294 20.42 -10.87 17.94
C ASN A 294 20.22 -9.60 17.07
N ILE A 295 19.96 -8.49 17.71
CA ILE A 295 19.79 -7.19 17.05
C ILE A 295 21.12 -6.45 17.05
N TYR A 296 21.57 -5.96 15.90
CA TYR A 296 22.84 -5.26 15.72
C TYR A 296 22.65 -3.90 15.07
N GLU A 297 23.43 -2.93 15.53
CA GLU A 297 23.75 -1.74 14.73
C GLU A 297 24.77 -2.11 13.65
N PRO A 298 24.68 -1.54 12.43
CA PRO A 298 25.69 -1.75 11.40
C PRO A 298 27.04 -1.12 11.84
N GLU A 299 28.13 -1.79 11.48
CA GLU A 299 29.47 -1.21 11.65
C GLU A 299 29.69 -0.07 10.62
N GLU A 300 30.69 0.78 10.88
CA GLU A 300 30.94 2.02 10.13
C GLU A 300 31.09 1.79 8.60
N ASP A 301 31.79 0.73 8.17
CA ASP A 301 32.01 0.44 6.76
C ASP A 301 30.71 0.04 6.02
N LEU A 302 29.84 -0.71 6.68
CA LEU A 302 28.54 -1.12 6.12
C LEU A 302 27.59 0.08 6.01
N MET A 303 27.50 0.90 7.06
CA MET A 303 26.69 2.12 7.03
C MET A 303 27.19 3.13 5.99
N ALA A 304 28.50 3.37 5.94
CA ALA A 304 29.10 4.24 4.94
C ALA A 304 28.85 3.78 3.50
N SER A 305 28.73 2.46 3.26
CA SER A 305 28.40 1.93 1.93
C SER A 305 26.97 2.28 1.50
N VAL A 306 26.01 2.29 2.44
CA VAL A 306 24.63 2.72 2.19
C VAL A 306 24.57 4.21 1.88
N GLU A 307 25.24 5.03 2.70
CA GLU A 307 25.28 6.49 2.53
C GLU A 307 25.90 6.90 1.18
N ALA A 308 27.05 6.30 0.83
CA ALA A 308 27.71 6.56 -0.45
C ALA A 308 26.82 6.12 -1.65
N PHE A 309 26.12 5.02 -1.50
CA PHE A 309 25.22 4.54 -2.55
C PHE A 309 23.95 5.41 -2.69
N ARG A 310 23.42 6.00 -1.61
CA ARG A 310 22.32 6.97 -1.68
C ARG A 310 22.65 8.16 -2.57
N ASP A 311 23.83 8.73 -2.39
CA ASP A 311 24.32 9.85 -3.21
C ASP A 311 24.44 9.46 -4.68
N GLU A 312 24.97 8.26 -4.97
CA GLU A 312 25.10 7.71 -6.32
C GLU A 312 23.73 7.45 -6.95
N ALA A 313 22.81 6.80 -6.24
CA ALA A 313 21.48 6.48 -6.70
C ALA A 313 20.69 7.75 -7.06
N LEU A 314 20.75 8.78 -6.21
CA LEU A 314 20.10 10.05 -6.46
C LEU A 314 20.71 10.78 -7.68
N ALA A 315 22.03 10.74 -7.84
CA ALA A 315 22.68 11.35 -9.00
C ALA A 315 22.32 10.68 -10.33
N ASN A 316 21.97 9.39 -10.31
CA ASN A 316 21.68 8.58 -11.49
C ASN A 316 20.17 8.37 -11.73
N VAL A 317 19.28 8.86 -10.86
CA VAL A 317 17.84 8.53 -10.91
C VAL A 317 17.17 8.96 -12.24
N TYR A 318 17.54 10.10 -12.80
CA TYR A 318 16.98 10.60 -14.05
C TYR A 318 17.39 9.73 -15.25
N ASP A 319 18.67 9.39 -15.33
CA ASP A 319 19.20 8.52 -16.40
C ASP A 319 18.56 7.13 -16.29
N LYS A 320 18.41 6.61 -15.08
CA LYS A 320 17.76 5.31 -14.83
C LYS A 320 16.29 5.34 -15.22
N ALA A 321 15.55 6.39 -14.87
CA ALA A 321 14.16 6.58 -15.28
C ALA A 321 14.01 6.58 -16.80
N ARG A 322 14.95 7.21 -17.51
CA ARG A 322 14.97 7.26 -18.98
C ARG A 322 15.37 5.93 -19.60
N ASP A 323 16.52 5.37 -19.17
CA ASP A 323 17.19 4.29 -19.89
C ASP A 323 16.65 2.90 -19.51
N GLU A 324 16.22 2.70 -18.26
CA GLU A 324 15.71 1.41 -17.78
C GLU A 324 14.17 1.35 -17.82
N TYR A 325 13.50 2.47 -17.50
CA TYR A 325 12.03 2.52 -17.41
C TYR A 325 11.36 3.20 -18.61
N GLY A 326 12.13 3.81 -19.50
CA GLY A 326 11.60 4.42 -20.74
C GLY A 326 10.76 5.67 -20.50
N VAL A 327 10.95 6.36 -19.37
CA VAL A 327 10.27 7.63 -19.08
C VAL A 327 10.75 8.70 -20.04
N GLU A 328 9.83 9.31 -20.80
CA GLU A 328 10.18 10.30 -21.84
C GLU A 328 10.72 11.61 -21.25
N ASP A 329 10.13 12.07 -20.12
CA ASP A 329 10.54 13.30 -19.41
C ASP A 329 10.82 12.94 -17.93
N PRO A 330 12.00 12.34 -17.64
CA PRO A 330 12.34 11.91 -16.30
C PRO A 330 12.53 13.08 -15.34
N GLU A 331 12.99 14.24 -15.83
CA GLU A 331 13.15 15.45 -15.05
C GLU A 331 11.79 15.92 -14.54
N ALA A 332 10.77 16.02 -15.40
CA ALA A 332 9.42 16.41 -14.98
C ALA A 332 8.81 15.40 -13.98
N LEU A 333 9.01 14.10 -14.19
CA LEU A 333 8.48 13.07 -13.29
C LEU A 333 9.13 13.10 -11.90
N ILE A 334 10.44 13.09 -11.86
CA ILE A 334 11.24 12.97 -10.63
C ILE A 334 11.19 14.26 -9.82
N ASP A 335 11.32 15.44 -10.48
CA ASP A 335 11.25 16.72 -9.78
C ASP A 335 9.85 16.98 -9.19
N ASP A 336 8.78 16.58 -9.87
CA ASP A 336 7.41 16.68 -9.36
C ASP A 336 7.21 15.80 -8.11
N PHE A 337 7.78 14.58 -8.12
CA PHE A 337 7.74 13.71 -6.94
C PHE A 337 8.52 14.32 -5.78
N ILE A 338 9.74 14.83 -6.01
CA ILE A 338 10.56 15.46 -4.98
C ILE A 338 9.82 16.66 -4.37
N ALA A 339 9.25 17.53 -5.22
CA ALA A 339 8.48 18.69 -4.76
C ALA A 339 7.23 18.27 -3.96
N THR A 340 6.58 17.17 -4.37
CA THR A 340 5.43 16.62 -3.64
C THR A 340 5.86 16.06 -2.27
N TYR A 341 7.01 15.39 -2.20
CA TYR A 341 7.54 14.91 -0.93
C TYR A 341 7.89 16.07 0.02
N GLU A 342 8.56 17.13 -0.47
CA GLU A 342 8.87 18.33 0.30
C GLU A 342 7.61 19.06 0.80
N LYS A 343 6.56 19.12 -0.03
CA LYS A 343 5.23 19.64 0.38
C LYS A 343 4.70 18.87 1.59
N TRP A 344 4.73 17.54 1.54
CA TRP A 344 4.22 16.69 2.61
C TRP A 344 5.09 16.73 3.86
N ASP A 345 6.41 16.85 3.74
CA ASP A 345 7.31 17.07 4.87
C ASP A 345 6.93 18.35 5.65
N ALA A 346 6.68 19.44 4.92
CA ALA A 346 6.23 20.68 5.53
C ALA A 346 4.85 20.56 6.21
N LEU A 347 3.88 19.89 5.58
CA LEU A 347 2.53 19.72 6.14
C LEU A 347 2.55 18.83 7.40
N ILE A 348 3.27 17.73 7.37
CA ILE A 348 3.36 16.77 8.49
C ILE A 348 4.11 17.38 9.69
N SER A 349 5.01 18.34 9.47
CA SER A 349 5.69 19.05 10.57
C SER A 349 4.73 19.82 11.49
N GLU A 350 3.53 20.14 11.03
CA GLU A 350 2.52 20.93 11.75
C GLU A 350 1.43 20.06 12.41
N VAL A 351 1.45 18.73 12.23
CA VAL A 351 0.42 17.80 12.71
C VAL A 351 1.03 16.80 13.70
N ASP A 352 0.25 16.39 14.69
CA ASP A 352 0.60 15.27 15.56
C ASP A 352 0.63 13.97 14.75
N ARG A 353 1.80 13.35 14.69
CA ARG A 353 2.06 12.16 13.87
C ARG A 353 1.35 10.90 14.38
N GLU A 354 0.90 10.90 15.63
CA GLU A 354 0.14 9.81 16.24
C GLU A 354 -1.39 10.02 16.15
N ASP A 355 -1.84 11.22 15.74
CA ASP A 355 -3.26 11.53 15.57
C ASP A 355 -3.76 11.06 14.19
N GLU A 356 -4.19 9.79 14.13
CA GLU A 356 -4.68 9.15 12.91
C GLU A 356 -5.87 9.90 12.27
N GLU A 357 -6.72 10.57 13.08
CA GLU A 357 -7.88 11.33 12.60
C GLU A 357 -7.45 12.64 11.94
N ALA A 358 -6.56 13.41 12.59
CA ALA A 358 -6.02 14.63 12.01
C ALA A 358 -5.23 14.37 10.72
N LEU A 359 -4.46 13.27 10.66
CA LEU A 359 -3.76 12.84 9.45
C LEU A 359 -4.74 12.47 8.31
N ALA A 360 -5.84 11.79 8.64
CA ALA A 360 -6.87 11.44 7.66
C ALA A 360 -7.62 12.68 7.14
N GLU A 361 -7.94 13.63 8.01
CA GLU A 361 -8.53 14.92 7.62
C GLU A 361 -7.59 15.69 6.69
N LEU A 362 -6.29 15.76 7.00
CA LEU A 362 -5.28 16.38 6.15
C LEU A 362 -5.20 15.70 4.77
N ALA A 363 -5.21 14.35 4.73
CA ALA A 363 -5.22 13.61 3.47
C ALA A 363 -6.50 13.89 2.66
N MET A 364 -7.66 13.98 3.31
CA MET A 364 -8.90 14.37 2.63
C MET A 364 -8.81 15.79 2.06
N GLU A 365 -8.31 16.77 2.82
CA GLU A 365 -8.22 18.16 2.39
C GLU A 365 -7.21 18.35 1.26
N GLU A 366 -6.04 17.73 1.37
CA GLU A 366 -4.91 17.98 0.48
C GLU A 366 -4.88 17.07 -0.76
N ILE A 367 -5.55 15.91 -0.72
CA ILE A 367 -5.57 14.93 -1.81
C ILE A 367 -7.01 14.74 -2.34
N TYR A 368 -7.85 14.04 -1.57
CA TYR A 368 -9.08 13.46 -2.11
C TYR A 368 -10.14 14.48 -2.49
N ASN A 369 -10.28 15.58 -1.73
CA ASN A 369 -11.23 16.66 -2.04
C ASN A 369 -10.81 17.52 -3.26
N LYS A 370 -9.57 17.36 -3.71
CA LYS A 370 -9.03 18.05 -4.91
C LYS A 370 -9.19 17.23 -6.19
N LEU A 371 -9.52 15.95 -6.07
CA LEU A 371 -9.73 15.10 -7.24
C LEU A 371 -10.96 15.56 -8.05
N PRO A 372 -10.89 15.52 -9.39
CA PRO A 372 -12.05 15.79 -10.22
C PRO A 372 -13.19 14.80 -9.96
N ALA A 373 -14.44 15.24 -10.15
CA ALA A 373 -15.62 14.41 -9.88
C ALA A 373 -15.65 13.12 -10.74
N ASP A 374 -15.06 13.18 -11.92
CA ASP A 374 -14.94 12.08 -12.87
C ASP A 374 -13.60 11.33 -12.78
N TYR A 375 -12.86 11.48 -11.65
CA TYR A 375 -11.61 10.75 -11.44
C TYR A 375 -11.78 9.25 -11.63
N GLY A 376 -10.93 8.66 -12.50
CA GLY A 376 -10.93 7.22 -12.79
C GLY A 376 -12.10 6.76 -13.69
N ILE A 377 -12.81 7.68 -14.33
CA ILE A 377 -13.79 7.38 -15.38
C ILE A 377 -13.12 7.60 -16.72
N TYR A 378 -12.68 6.52 -17.37
CA TYR A 378 -11.98 6.50 -18.64
C TYR A 378 -12.92 6.18 -19.81
#